data_6f72118e94d925a98f2bcc548f5b1aac
#
_entry.id   6f72118e94d925a98f2bcc548f5b1aac
#
_cell.length_a   1.000
_cell.length_b   1.000
_cell.length_c   1.000
_cell.angle_alpha   90.00
_cell.angle_beta   90.00
_cell.angle_gamma   90.00
#
_symmetry.space_group_name_H-M   'P 1'
#
loop_
_entity.id
_entity.type
_entity.pdbx_description
1 polymer ?
#
loop_
_entity_poly.entity_id
_entity_poly.type
_entity_poly.pdbx_seq_one_letter_code
_entity_poly.pdbx_strand_id
1 'polypeptide(L)'
;MVIHVAARVHVMHDTLTDPLAAFREVNVEGTLNLARQAVEAGVKRFIFISSIKVNGEQTSSGAPYTADDMPAPVDPYGISKLEAEQGLLALAADTGMEVVIIRPVLVYGPGVKANFLSMMRWLYRGVPLPFGAVQNRRSLVALDNLVDLIVTCIDHPAAANQRFLASDGEDVSTTDLLRKLAFALGKPAHLIRVPVWLMSTVATFLGRRALSQRLFGSLQVDITKNQQLLGWTPPVSLDDALGLTAQYFLDARRS
;
A
#
# COMPACT_ATOMS: atom_id res chain seq x y z
N MET A 1 24.30 1.74 4.42
CA MET A 1 22.87 1.95 4.26
C MET A 1 22.13 0.62 4.33
N VAL A 2 20.90 0.61 4.88
CA VAL A 2 19.99 -0.55 4.89
C VAL A 2 18.64 -0.12 4.32
N ILE A 3 18.03 -0.95 3.46
CA ILE A 3 16.64 -0.82 3.02
C ILE A 3 15.89 -2.04 3.53
N HIS A 4 15.01 -1.84 4.49
CA HIS A 4 14.28 -2.92 5.16
C HIS A 4 12.86 -3.05 4.61
N VAL A 5 12.66 -4.05 3.77
CA VAL A 5 11.38 -4.36 3.12
C VAL A 5 10.69 -5.60 3.71
N ALA A 6 11.40 -6.36 4.55
CA ALA A 6 10.84 -7.58 5.13
C ALA A 6 9.78 -7.26 6.19
N ALA A 7 8.70 -8.00 6.17
CA ALA A 7 7.66 -7.94 7.18
C ALA A 7 6.81 -9.21 7.17
N ARG A 8 6.27 -9.60 8.33
CA ARG A 8 5.10 -10.46 8.39
C ARG A 8 3.92 -9.63 7.90
N VAL A 9 3.32 -10.02 6.78
CA VAL A 9 2.14 -9.38 6.20
C VAL A 9 0.90 -10.24 6.46
N HIS A 10 -0.26 -9.80 6.00
CA HIS A 10 -1.55 -10.44 6.21
C HIS A 10 -1.52 -11.96 5.93
N VAL A 11 -1.70 -12.77 6.99
CA VAL A 11 -1.89 -14.22 6.89
C VAL A 11 -3.41 -14.45 6.79
N MET A 12 -3.89 -14.95 5.64
CA MET A 12 -5.34 -15.11 5.36
C MET A 12 -6.06 -16.08 6.31
N HIS A 13 -5.34 -16.94 7.00
CA HIS A 13 -5.84 -17.85 8.03
C HIS A 13 -4.84 -17.83 9.19
N ASP A 14 -4.86 -16.75 9.99
CA ASP A 14 -4.08 -16.70 11.21
C ASP A 14 -4.80 -17.51 12.28
N THR A 15 -4.30 -18.71 12.55
CA THR A 15 -4.84 -19.61 13.60
C THR A 15 -4.19 -19.36 14.96
N LEU A 16 -3.36 -18.33 15.08
CA LEU A 16 -2.66 -17.99 16.31
C LEU A 16 -3.62 -17.39 17.33
N THR A 17 -3.45 -17.78 18.57
CA THR A 17 -4.22 -17.27 19.73
C THR A 17 -3.97 -15.79 19.99
N ASP A 18 -2.78 -15.26 19.62
CA ASP A 18 -2.43 -13.85 19.71
C ASP A 18 -1.76 -13.39 18.40
N PRO A 19 -2.55 -12.91 17.41
CA PRO A 19 -1.99 -12.40 16.16
C PRO A 19 -1.07 -11.19 16.35
N LEU A 20 -1.35 -10.31 17.32
CA LEU A 20 -0.54 -9.11 17.55
C LEU A 20 0.87 -9.47 18.04
N ALA A 21 1.00 -10.43 18.95
CA ALA A 21 2.30 -10.90 19.40
C ALA A 21 3.16 -11.43 18.25
N ALA A 22 2.57 -12.22 17.35
CA ALA A 22 3.28 -12.75 16.19
C ALA A 22 3.69 -11.66 15.16
N PHE A 23 2.91 -10.59 15.03
CA PHE A 23 3.32 -9.43 14.23
C PHE A 23 4.43 -8.64 14.91
N ARG A 24 4.40 -8.46 16.24
CA ARG A 24 5.44 -7.77 17.00
C ARG A 24 6.78 -8.47 16.94
N GLU A 25 6.81 -9.79 17.09
CA GLU A 25 8.04 -10.58 17.02
C GLU A 25 8.82 -10.29 15.71
N VAL A 26 8.14 -10.30 14.56
CA VAL A 26 8.80 -10.10 13.26
C VAL A 26 8.94 -8.63 12.91
N ASN A 27 7.84 -7.86 13.02
CA ASN A 27 7.81 -6.50 12.48
C ASN A 27 8.41 -5.46 13.44
N VAL A 28 8.40 -5.71 14.76
CA VAL A 28 8.98 -4.79 15.73
C VAL A 28 10.34 -5.30 16.18
N GLU A 29 10.39 -6.45 16.85
CA GLU A 29 11.62 -6.97 17.44
C GLU A 29 12.67 -7.28 16.36
N GLY A 30 12.26 -7.97 15.28
CA GLY A 30 13.13 -8.26 14.15
C GLY A 30 13.66 -6.99 13.48
N THR A 31 12.81 -5.97 13.27
CA THR A 31 13.22 -4.68 12.68
C THR A 31 14.20 -3.93 13.58
N LEU A 32 13.90 -3.82 14.88
CA LEU A 32 14.76 -3.10 15.82
C LEU A 32 16.08 -3.84 16.08
N ASN A 33 16.06 -5.16 16.07
CA ASN A 33 17.30 -5.94 16.14
C ASN A 33 18.22 -5.68 14.94
N LEU A 34 17.65 -5.71 13.71
CA LEU A 34 18.41 -5.36 12.51
C LEU A 34 18.92 -3.91 12.56
N ALA A 35 18.11 -2.97 13.03
CA ALA A 35 18.51 -1.57 13.11
C ALA A 35 19.64 -1.34 14.11
N ARG A 36 19.64 -1.99 15.29
CA ARG A 36 20.76 -1.92 16.26
C ARG A 36 22.06 -2.47 15.66
N GLN A 37 21.99 -3.63 15.00
CA GLN A 37 23.17 -4.19 14.30
C GLN A 37 23.67 -3.27 13.18
N ALA A 38 22.76 -2.59 12.47
CA ALA A 38 23.11 -1.61 11.46
C ALA A 38 23.87 -0.41 12.08
N VAL A 39 23.43 0.07 13.25
CA VAL A 39 24.15 1.13 14.00
C VAL A 39 25.56 0.67 14.39
N GLU A 40 25.69 -0.52 14.98
CA GLU A 40 26.99 -1.13 15.36
C GLU A 40 27.94 -1.28 14.16
N ALA A 41 27.38 -1.61 12.98
CA ALA A 41 28.11 -1.69 11.73
C ALA A 41 28.39 -0.33 11.06
N GLY A 42 28.07 0.78 11.70
CA GLY A 42 28.33 2.13 11.21
C GLY A 42 27.43 2.57 10.03
N VAL A 43 26.27 1.94 9.85
CA VAL A 43 25.29 2.34 8.84
C VAL A 43 24.76 3.74 9.14
N LYS A 44 24.77 4.62 8.13
CA LYS A 44 24.37 6.03 8.28
C LYS A 44 22.88 6.24 8.04
N ARG A 45 22.26 5.47 7.15
CA ARG A 45 20.83 5.61 6.82
C ARG A 45 20.12 4.27 6.78
N PHE A 46 18.94 4.23 7.41
CA PHE A 46 18.03 3.09 7.45
C PHE A 46 16.68 3.49 6.84
N ILE A 47 16.31 2.89 5.71
CA ILE A 47 15.03 3.11 5.03
C ILE A 47 14.08 1.98 5.41
N PHE A 48 12.96 2.33 6.03
CA PHE A 48 11.95 1.38 6.48
C PHE A 48 10.68 1.46 5.64
N ILE A 49 10.30 0.35 5.02
CA ILE A 49 9.03 0.25 4.31
C ILE A 49 7.94 -0.13 5.31
N SER A 50 7.15 0.88 5.66
CA SER A 50 6.00 0.78 6.55
C SER A 50 4.71 0.47 5.77
N SER A 51 3.58 1.08 6.12
CA SER A 51 2.30 0.92 5.46
C SER A 51 1.38 2.11 5.74
N ILE A 52 0.51 2.46 4.79
CA ILE A 52 -0.57 3.41 5.01
C ILE A 52 -1.52 3.00 6.15
N LYS A 53 -1.55 1.72 6.52
CA LYS A 53 -2.34 1.22 7.66
C LYS A 53 -1.94 1.81 9.00
N VAL A 54 -0.77 2.43 9.09
CA VAL A 54 -0.36 3.22 10.25
C VAL A 54 -1.24 4.48 10.38
N ASN A 55 -1.61 5.13 9.27
CA ASN A 55 -2.53 6.27 9.29
C ASN A 55 -3.98 5.85 9.55
N GLY A 56 -4.40 4.71 9.00
CA GLY A 56 -5.75 4.18 9.13
C GLY A 56 -6.19 3.35 7.92
N GLU A 57 -7.47 2.98 7.87
CA GLU A 57 -8.00 2.12 6.79
C GLU A 57 -8.92 2.85 5.81
N GLN A 58 -9.42 4.03 6.16
CA GLN A 58 -10.39 4.77 5.35
C GLN A 58 -10.22 6.27 5.52
N THR A 59 -10.49 7.02 4.47
CA THR A 59 -10.54 8.48 4.47
C THR A 59 -11.94 8.97 4.18
N SER A 60 -12.28 10.13 4.75
CA SER A 60 -13.49 10.88 4.38
C SER A 60 -13.27 11.59 3.04
N SER A 61 -14.35 11.90 2.34
CA SER A 61 -14.28 12.65 1.08
C SER A 61 -13.61 14.01 1.29
N GLY A 62 -12.58 14.30 0.50
CA GLY A 62 -11.85 15.57 0.56
C GLY A 62 -10.86 15.71 1.71
N ALA A 63 -10.62 14.64 2.50
CA ALA A 63 -9.65 14.61 3.59
C ALA A 63 -8.67 13.44 3.41
N PRO A 64 -7.72 13.53 2.44
CA PRO A 64 -6.69 12.53 2.27
C PRO A 64 -5.76 12.48 3.48
N TYR A 65 -5.18 11.31 3.77
CA TYR A 65 -4.11 11.23 4.76
C TYR A 65 -2.87 11.97 4.30
N THR A 66 -2.22 12.66 5.23
CA THR A 66 -0.88 13.22 5.06
C THR A 66 0.18 12.39 5.80
N ALA A 67 1.45 12.60 5.48
CA ALA A 67 2.55 11.88 6.15
C ALA A 67 2.68 12.25 7.64
N ASP A 68 2.20 13.43 8.03
CA ASP A 68 2.35 13.99 9.36
C ASP A 68 1.06 13.88 10.22
N ASP A 69 0.01 13.28 9.68
CA ASP A 69 -1.21 12.99 10.44
C ASP A 69 -0.90 12.06 11.63
N MET A 70 -1.66 12.26 12.71
CA MET A 70 -1.58 11.38 13.87
C MET A 70 -1.94 9.95 13.48
N PRO A 71 -1.06 8.98 13.76
CA PRO A 71 -1.32 7.57 13.45
C PRO A 71 -2.56 7.03 14.17
N ALA A 72 -3.38 6.26 13.44
CA ALA A 72 -4.58 5.62 13.97
C ALA A 72 -4.77 4.20 13.41
N PRO A 73 -3.80 3.28 13.61
CA PRO A 73 -3.88 1.91 13.11
C PRO A 73 -5.01 1.15 13.81
N VAL A 74 -5.76 0.34 13.06
CA VAL A 74 -6.91 -0.42 13.58
C VAL A 74 -6.71 -1.93 13.55
N ASP A 75 -5.69 -2.43 12.87
CA ASP A 75 -5.39 -3.86 12.81
C ASP A 75 -4.00 -4.21 13.40
N PRO A 76 -3.77 -5.46 13.82
CA PRO A 76 -2.49 -5.89 14.41
C PRO A 76 -1.27 -5.60 13.54
N TYR A 77 -1.42 -5.67 12.21
CA TYR A 77 -0.34 -5.35 11.27
C TYR A 77 -0.01 -3.85 11.31
N GLY A 78 -1.00 -2.98 11.20
CA GLY A 78 -0.81 -1.52 11.27
C GLY A 78 -0.20 -1.09 12.61
N ILE A 79 -0.67 -1.69 13.73
CA ILE A 79 -0.12 -1.46 15.08
C ILE A 79 1.35 -1.85 15.13
N SER A 80 1.72 -3.04 14.66
CA SER A 80 3.12 -3.49 14.65
C SER A 80 4.03 -2.61 13.80
N LYS A 81 3.53 -2.11 12.65
CA LYS A 81 4.29 -1.18 11.80
C LYS A 81 4.51 0.16 12.49
N LEU A 82 3.49 0.70 13.19
CA LEU A 82 3.62 1.93 13.98
C LEU A 82 4.64 1.76 15.11
N GLU A 83 4.57 0.67 15.88
CA GLU A 83 5.52 0.39 16.97
C GLU A 83 6.97 0.28 16.44
N ALA A 84 7.17 -0.33 15.28
CA ALA A 84 8.48 -0.37 14.62
C ALA A 84 8.97 1.02 14.21
N GLU A 85 8.09 1.88 13.62
CA GLU A 85 8.43 3.26 13.30
C GLU A 85 8.87 4.05 14.53
N GLN A 86 8.13 3.93 15.63
CA GLN A 86 8.43 4.61 16.89
C GLN A 86 9.79 4.17 17.46
N GLY A 87 10.05 2.86 17.47
CA GLY A 87 11.33 2.33 17.93
C GLY A 87 12.51 2.74 17.06
N LEU A 88 12.33 2.78 15.74
CA LEU A 88 13.36 3.27 14.80
C LEU A 88 13.67 4.75 15.00
N LEU A 89 12.65 5.59 15.21
CA LEU A 89 12.85 7.04 15.45
C LEU A 89 13.51 7.29 16.81
N ALA A 90 13.18 6.51 17.84
CA ALA A 90 13.89 6.58 19.12
C ALA A 90 15.38 6.20 18.95
N LEU A 91 15.66 5.10 18.25
CA LEU A 91 17.03 4.69 17.97
C LEU A 91 17.80 5.75 17.15
N ALA A 92 17.14 6.40 16.18
CA ALA A 92 17.72 7.49 15.41
C ALA A 92 18.13 8.67 16.30
N ALA A 93 17.26 9.05 17.24
CA ALA A 93 17.55 10.14 18.19
C ALA A 93 18.76 9.81 19.10
N ASP A 94 18.89 8.56 19.54
CA ASP A 94 19.94 8.12 20.46
C ASP A 94 21.30 7.93 19.76
N THR A 95 21.30 7.57 18.47
CA THR A 95 22.52 7.11 17.77
C THR A 95 22.99 8.03 16.65
N GLY A 96 22.12 8.95 16.20
CA GLY A 96 22.38 9.80 15.04
C GLY A 96 22.27 9.06 13.69
N MET A 97 21.83 7.78 13.64
CA MET A 97 21.50 7.11 12.40
C MET A 97 20.25 7.74 11.80
N GLU A 98 20.32 8.12 10.54
CA GLU A 98 19.17 8.67 9.81
C GLU A 98 18.14 7.58 9.52
N VAL A 99 16.88 7.82 9.84
CA VAL A 99 15.78 6.92 9.54
C VAL A 99 14.83 7.57 8.54
N VAL A 100 14.50 6.85 7.46
CA VAL A 100 13.49 7.25 6.48
C VAL A 100 12.35 6.24 6.53
N ILE A 101 11.13 6.71 6.68
CA ILE A 101 9.92 5.87 6.74
C ILE A 101 9.11 6.12 5.49
N ILE A 102 8.81 5.06 4.74
CA ILE A 102 7.93 5.13 3.57
C ILE A 102 6.68 4.30 3.87
N ARG A 103 5.49 4.93 3.78
CA ARG A 103 4.18 4.30 3.98
C ARG A 103 3.48 4.14 2.62
N PRO A 104 3.67 3.02 1.92
CA PRO A 104 2.97 2.78 0.67
C PRO A 104 1.47 2.51 0.91
N VAL A 105 0.65 2.94 -0.05
CA VAL A 105 -0.72 2.47 -0.23
C VAL A 105 -0.72 1.07 -0.87
N LEU A 106 -1.82 0.63 -1.49
CA LEU A 106 -1.85 -0.66 -2.18
C LEU A 106 -0.86 -0.66 -3.35
N VAL A 107 0.18 -1.49 -3.24
CA VAL A 107 1.19 -1.66 -4.28
C VAL A 107 0.66 -2.60 -5.36
N TYR A 108 0.83 -2.22 -6.63
CA TYR A 108 0.51 -3.05 -7.79
C TYR A 108 1.64 -3.00 -8.82
N GLY A 109 1.68 -3.97 -9.72
CA GLY A 109 2.73 -4.08 -10.73
C GLY A 109 2.87 -5.51 -11.26
N PRO A 110 3.87 -5.79 -12.09
CA PRO A 110 4.20 -7.14 -12.56
C PRO A 110 4.31 -8.13 -11.40
N GLY A 111 3.62 -9.27 -11.49
CA GLY A 111 3.64 -10.29 -10.44
C GLY A 111 2.71 -10.03 -9.25
N VAL A 112 1.86 -9.01 -9.29
CA VAL A 112 0.88 -8.71 -8.24
C VAL A 112 0.01 -9.91 -7.90
N LYS A 113 -0.29 -10.09 -6.60
CA LYS A 113 -1.02 -11.26 -6.06
C LYS A 113 -2.39 -10.89 -5.49
N ALA A 114 -3.00 -11.82 -4.80
CA ALA A 114 -4.23 -11.65 -4.00
C ALA A 114 -5.40 -11.02 -4.79
N ASN A 115 -6.06 -10.02 -4.21
CA ASN A 115 -7.28 -9.43 -4.77
C ASN A 115 -7.07 -8.79 -6.15
N PHE A 116 -5.91 -8.14 -6.37
CA PHE A 116 -5.62 -7.51 -7.66
C PHE A 116 -5.51 -8.56 -8.78
N LEU A 117 -4.80 -9.65 -8.53
CA LEU A 117 -4.73 -10.78 -9.45
C LEU A 117 -6.11 -11.40 -9.71
N SER A 118 -6.97 -11.49 -8.68
CA SER A 118 -8.33 -12.00 -8.82
C SER A 118 -9.19 -11.10 -9.72
N MET A 119 -9.08 -9.78 -9.59
CA MET A 119 -9.75 -8.82 -10.47
C MET A 119 -9.32 -9.02 -11.93
N MET A 120 -8.01 -9.13 -12.21
CA MET A 120 -7.51 -9.40 -13.57
C MET A 120 -8.03 -10.73 -14.12
N ARG A 121 -8.08 -11.79 -13.31
CA ARG A 121 -8.61 -13.10 -13.73
C ARG A 121 -10.09 -13.03 -14.09
N TRP A 122 -10.91 -12.31 -13.33
CA TRP A 122 -12.34 -12.15 -13.60
C TRP A 122 -12.58 -11.33 -14.86
N LEU A 123 -11.88 -10.22 -15.03
CA LEU A 123 -11.95 -9.39 -16.23
C LEU A 123 -11.51 -10.15 -17.48
N TYR A 124 -10.40 -10.88 -17.40
CA TYR A 124 -9.89 -11.70 -18.51
C TYR A 124 -10.88 -12.79 -18.95
N ARG A 125 -11.62 -13.39 -18.00
CA ARG A 125 -12.67 -14.39 -18.25
C ARG A 125 -13.99 -13.78 -18.70
N GLY A 126 -14.12 -12.46 -18.74
CA GLY A 126 -15.37 -11.79 -19.09
C GLY A 126 -16.48 -11.95 -18.06
N VAL A 127 -16.15 -12.25 -16.80
CA VAL A 127 -17.15 -12.42 -15.72
C VAL A 127 -17.83 -11.08 -15.46
N PRO A 128 -19.18 -11.01 -15.48
CA PRO A 128 -19.91 -9.80 -15.08
C PRO A 128 -19.66 -9.47 -13.60
N LEU A 129 -19.24 -8.24 -13.32
CA LEU A 129 -18.91 -7.80 -11.96
C LEU A 129 -19.89 -6.70 -11.49
N PRO A 130 -20.42 -6.77 -10.26
CA PRO A 130 -21.43 -5.85 -9.76
C PRO A 130 -20.84 -4.50 -9.30
N PHE A 131 -19.73 -4.04 -9.90
CA PHE A 131 -18.99 -2.86 -9.46
C PHE A 131 -19.14 -1.65 -10.40
N GLY A 132 -20.20 -1.61 -11.22
CA GLY A 132 -20.41 -0.52 -12.18
C GLY A 132 -20.90 0.80 -11.60
N ALA A 133 -21.18 0.88 -10.29
CA ALA A 133 -21.66 2.09 -9.60
C ALA A 133 -20.84 2.45 -8.35
N VAL A 134 -19.62 1.94 -8.22
CA VAL A 134 -18.75 2.24 -7.06
C VAL A 134 -17.95 3.51 -7.35
N GLN A 135 -18.23 4.58 -6.61
CA GLN A 135 -17.64 5.93 -6.77
C GLN A 135 -16.68 6.29 -5.61
N ASN A 136 -16.07 5.31 -4.99
CA ASN A 136 -15.03 5.55 -3.99
C ASN A 136 -13.78 6.16 -4.64
N ARG A 137 -12.84 6.65 -3.81
CA ARG A 137 -11.55 7.15 -4.28
C ARG A 137 -10.43 6.41 -3.56
N ARG A 138 -9.54 5.82 -4.33
CA ARG A 138 -8.41 5.06 -3.79
C ARG A 138 -7.12 5.48 -4.45
N SER A 139 -6.16 5.85 -3.62
CA SER A 139 -4.78 5.98 -4.04
C SER A 139 -4.16 4.59 -4.17
N LEU A 140 -3.38 4.40 -5.22
CA LEU A 140 -2.58 3.20 -5.50
C LEU A 140 -1.13 3.64 -5.71
N VAL A 141 -0.20 2.69 -5.66
CA VAL A 141 1.19 2.95 -6.01
C VAL A 141 1.73 1.83 -6.90
N ALA A 142 2.22 2.18 -8.07
CA ALA A 142 2.95 1.28 -8.93
C ALA A 142 4.26 0.84 -8.26
N LEU A 143 4.66 -0.40 -8.44
CA LEU A 143 5.92 -0.92 -7.91
C LEU A 143 7.12 -0.06 -8.35
N ASP A 144 7.13 0.36 -9.61
CA ASP A 144 8.22 1.18 -10.17
C ASP A 144 8.26 2.57 -9.50
N ASN A 145 7.11 3.20 -9.24
CA ASN A 145 7.04 4.47 -8.51
C ASN A 145 7.49 4.32 -7.05
N LEU A 146 7.13 3.22 -6.39
CA LEU A 146 7.61 2.94 -5.04
C LEU A 146 9.13 2.73 -5.01
N VAL A 147 9.69 1.98 -5.96
CA VAL A 147 11.13 1.77 -6.08
C VAL A 147 11.85 3.08 -6.35
N ASP A 148 11.35 3.91 -7.25
CA ASP A 148 11.93 5.21 -7.57
C ASP A 148 11.94 6.16 -6.35
N LEU A 149 10.86 6.22 -5.57
CA LEU A 149 10.83 6.96 -4.30
C LEU A 149 11.86 6.42 -3.31
N ILE A 150 12.00 5.10 -3.17
CA ILE A 150 13.01 4.49 -2.30
C ILE A 150 14.42 4.90 -2.75
N VAL A 151 14.71 4.82 -4.05
CA VAL A 151 16.01 5.20 -4.62
C VAL A 151 16.29 6.68 -4.38
N THR A 152 15.31 7.56 -4.60
CA THR A 152 15.42 8.99 -4.27
C THR A 152 15.77 9.21 -2.79
N CYS A 153 15.17 8.45 -1.88
CA CYS A 153 15.43 8.56 -0.44
C CYS A 153 16.81 8.03 -0.01
N ILE A 154 17.54 7.32 -0.88
CA ILE A 154 18.87 6.77 -0.55
C ILE A 154 19.85 7.88 -0.17
N ASP A 155 19.99 8.88 -1.02
CA ASP A 155 21.02 9.90 -0.91
C ASP A 155 20.46 11.32 -0.69
N HIS A 156 19.13 11.51 -0.86
CA HIS A 156 18.55 12.84 -0.72
C HIS A 156 18.67 13.36 0.72
N PRO A 157 19.32 14.53 0.97
CA PRO A 157 19.58 15.01 2.32
C PRO A 157 18.29 15.33 3.10
N ALA A 158 17.25 15.86 2.43
CA ALA A 158 15.97 16.19 3.07
C ALA A 158 15.12 14.97 3.40
N ALA A 159 15.54 13.74 3.03
CA ALA A 159 14.85 12.53 3.42
C ALA A 159 15.16 12.09 4.87
N ALA A 160 16.27 12.56 5.44
CA ALA A 160 16.73 12.16 6.78
C ALA A 160 15.66 12.42 7.84
N ASN A 161 15.31 11.40 8.61
CA ASN A 161 14.33 11.42 9.71
C ASN A 161 12.92 11.88 9.28
N GLN A 162 12.56 11.63 8.02
CA GLN A 162 11.25 11.98 7.47
C GLN A 162 10.35 10.75 7.26
N ARG A 163 9.05 11.03 7.21
CA ARG A 163 8.00 10.09 6.78
C ARG A 163 7.43 10.55 5.45
N PHE A 164 7.25 9.61 4.53
CA PHE A 164 6.66 9.84 3.21
C PHE A 164 5.52 8.86 2.95
N LEU A 165 4.44 9.34 2.34
CA LEU A 165 3.40 8.48 1.78
C LEU A 165 3.77 8.17 0.32
N ALA A 166 3.58 6.93 -0.11
CA ALA A 166 3.87 6.54 -1.49
C ALA A 166 2.56 6.24 -2.23
N SER A 167 2.33 6.97 -3.33
CA SER A 167 1.17 6.85 -4.21
C SER A 167 1.54 7.35 -5.61
N ASP A 168 0.74 6.96 -6.63
CA ASP A 168 0.89 7.44 -8.01
C ASP A 168 0.39 8.88 -8.20
N GLY A 169 -0.15 9.52 -7.15
CA GLY A 169 -0.69 10.88 -7.22
C GLY A 169 -2.05 10.98 -7.92
N GLU A 170 -2.59 9.88 -8.41
CA GLU A 170 -3.91 9.77 -9.03
C GLU A 170 -4.81 8.83 -8.24
N ASP A 171 -6.01 9.30 -7.90
CA ASP A 171 -7.02 8.49 -7.21
C ASP A 171 -8.03 7.94 -8.20
N VAL A 172 -8.34 6.66 -8.06
CA VAL A 172 -9.33 6.00 -8.92
C VAL A 172 -10.46 5.37 -8.13
N SER A 173 -11.65 5.33 -8.73
CA SER A 173 -12.73 4.52 -8.19
C SER A 173 -12.50 3.04 -8.51
N THR A 174 -13.11 2.15 -7.72
CA THR A 174 -13.09 0.71 -8.04
C THR A 174 -13.67 0.45 -9.44
N THR A 175 -14.70 1.20 -9.85
CA THR A 175 -15.28 1.11 -11.18
C THR A 175 -14.27 1.50 -12.26
N ASP A 176 -13.56 2.61 -12.09
CA ASP A 176 -12.62 3.10 -13.10
C ASP A 176 -11.35 2.23 -13.14
N LEU A 177 -10.85 1.77 -11.99
CA LEU A 177 -9.76 0.81 -11.93
C LEU A 177 -10.07 -0.46 -12.74
N LEU A 178 -11.29 -1.02 -12.58
CA LEU A 178 -11.70 -2.20 -13.34
C LEU A 178 -11.84 -1.92 -14.84
N ARG A 179 -12.30 -0.73 -15.24
CA ARG A 179 -12.33 -0.32 -16.66
C ARG A 179 -10.93 -0.18 -17.24
N LYS A 180 -10.03 0.52 -16.55
CA LYS A 180 -8.63 0.70 -16.96
C LYS A 180 -7.91 -0.66 -17.07
N LEU A 181 -8.09 -1.56 -16.09
CA LEU A 181 -7.54 -2.92 -16.12
C LEU A 181 -8.11 -3.75 -17.28
N ALA A 182 -9.42 -3.69 -17.53
CA ALA A 182 -10.04 -4.40 -18.65
C ALA A 182 -9.48 -3.90 -19.98
N PHE A 183 -9.33 -2.59 -20.14
CA PHE A 183 -8.71 -1.97 -21.32
C PHE A 183 -7.26 -2.47 -21.50
N ALA A 184 -6.45 -2.45 -20.45
CA ALA A 184 -5.07 -2.94 -20.47
C ALA A 184 -4.97 -4.44 -20.82
N LEU A 185 -5.97 -5.26 -20.42
CA LEU A 185 -6.06 -6.67 -20.78
C LEU A 185 -6.62 -6.94 -22.20
N GLY A 186 -7.02 -5.89 -22.95
CA GLY A 186 -7.69 -6.02 -24.25
C GLY A 186 -9.05 -6.72 -24.14
N LYS A 187 -9.79 -6.54 -23.03
CA LYS A 187 -11.09 -7.17 -22.77
C LYS A 187 -12.17 -6.13 -22.48
N PRO A 188 -13.44 -6.38 -22.82
CA PRO A 188 -14.55 -5.54 -22.39
C PRO A 188 -14.77 -5.66 -20.89
N ALA A 189 -15.06 -4.53 -20.22
CA ALA A 189 -15.43 -4.51 -18.81
C ALA A 189 -16.95 -4.71 -18.65
N HIS A 190 -17.38 -5.92 -18.32
CA HIS A 190 -18.79 -6.22 -18.04
C HIS A 190 -19.15 -5.81 -16.60
N LEU A 191 -19.35 -4.49 -16.37
CA LEU A 191 -19.65 -3.94 -15.07
C LEU A 191 -21.16 -3.65 -14.92
N ILE A 192 -21.83 -4.39 -14.04
CA ILE A 192 -23.24 -4.21 -13.73
C ILE A 192 -23.36 -3.10 -12.67
N ARG A 193 -24.27 -2.16 -12.89
CA ARG A 193 -24.54 -1.07 -11.92
C ARG A 193 -25.43 -1.59 -10.79
N VAL A 194 -24.80 -2.00 -9.69
CA VAL A 194 -25.50 -2.40 -8.46
C VAL A 194 -25.26 -1.31 -7.41
N PRO A 195 -26.30 -0.82 -6.71
CA PRO A 195 -26.14 0.15 -5.64
C PRO A 195 -25.22 -0.38 -4.53
N VAL A 196 -24.29 0.47 -4.06
CA VAL A 196 -23.28 0.08 -3.04
C VAL A 196 -23.94 -0.39 -1.75
N TRP A 197 -25.06 0.27 -1.33
CA TRP A 197 -25.80 -0.11 -0.13
C TRP A 197 -26.29 -1.58 -0.19
N LEU A 198 -26.78 -2.03 -1.35
CA LEU A 198 -27.24 -3.40 -1.53
C LEU A 198 -26.09 -4.40 -1.42
N MET A 199 -24.96 -4.11 -2.08
CA MET A 199 -23.76 -4.97 -2.00
C MET A 199 -23.20 -5.03 -0.57
N SER A 200 -23.19 -3.89 0.14
CA SER A 200 -22.73 -3.81 1.53
C SER A 200 -23.63 -4.63 2.47
N THR A 201 -24.94 -4.56 2.27
CA THR A 201 -25.93 -5.32 3.04
C THR A 201 -25.70 -6.84 2.84
N VAL A 202 -25.60 -7.29 1.59
CA VAL A 202 -25.33 -8.69 1.27
C VAL A 202 -24.00 -9.14 1.85
N ALA A 203 -22.93 -8.34 1.71
CA ALA A 203 -21.62 -8.67 2.29
C ALA A 203 -21.65 -8.78 3.82
N THR A 204 -22.45 -7.94 4.48
CA THR A 204 -22.64 -7.99 5.94
C THR A 204 -23.36 -9.28 6.36
N PHE A 205 -24.45 -9.65 5.67
CA PHE A 205 -25.14 -10.90 5.94
C PHE A 205 -24.27 -12.15 5.73
N LEU A 206 -23.34 -12.10 4.76
CA LEU A 206 -22.37 -13.16 4.50
C LEU A 206 -21.13 -13.13 5.43
N GLY A 207 -21.11 -12.28 6.45
CA GLY A 207 -19.97 -12.13 7.36
C GLY A 207 -18.70 -11.51 6.72
N ARG A 208 -18.83 -10.89 5.53
CA ARG A 208 -17.71 -10.33 4.76
C ARG A 208 -17.62 -8.81 4.82
N ARG A 209 -17.98 -8.22 5.94
CA ARG A 209 -17.99 -6.75 6.14
C ARG A 209 -16.62 -6.09 5.85
N ALA A 210 -15.53 -6.73 6.28
CA ALA A 210 -14.18 -6.22 6.03
C ALA A 210 -13.83 -6.17 4.52
N LEU A 211 -14.31 -7.15 3.73
CA LEU A 211 -14.13 -7.14 2.27
C LEU A 211 -14.93 -6.00 1.62
N SER A 212 -16.16 -5.77 2.09
CA SER A 212 -17.02 -4.66 1.65
C SER A 212 -16.34 -3.31 1.89
N GLN A 213 -15.80 -3.07 3.07
CA GLN A 213 -15.08 -1.84 3.40
C GLN A 213 -13.86 -1.63 2.49
N ARG A 214 -13.09 -2.68 2.21
CA ARG A 214 -11.93 -2.62 1.31
C ARG A 214 -12.29 -2.33 -0.15
N LEU A 215 -13.46 -2.79 -0.63
CA LEU A 215 -13.87 -2.60 -2.02
C LEU A 215 -14.63 -1.29 -2.24
N PHE A 216 -15.37 -0.81 -1.25
CA PHE A 216 -16.26 0.36 -1.38
C PHE A 216 -15.77 1.58 -0.61
N GLY A 217 -14.88 1.40 0.37
CA GLY A 217 -14.29 2.49 1.14
C GLY A 217 -13.29 3.31 0.32
N SER A 218 -13.19 4.60 0.62
CA SER A 218 -12.14 5.47 0.09
C SER A 218 -10.90 5.39 0.97
N LEU A 219 -9.74 5.49 0.34
CA LEU A 219 -8.45 5.66 1.01
C LEU A 219 -7.57 6.51 0.09
N GLN A 220 -7.45 7.77 0.42
CA GLN A 220 -6.71 8.77 -0.34
C GLN A 220 -5.50 9.24 0.45
N VAL A 221 -4.41 9.55 -0.23
CA VAL A 221 -3.20 10.09 0.40
C VAL A 221 -2.70 11.31 -0.37
N ASP A 222 -2.16 12.26 0.36
CA ASP A 222 -1.49 13.44 -0.17
C ASP A 222 0.02 13.21 -0.16
N ILE A 223 0.65 13.32 -1.32
CA ILE A 223 2.09 13.19 -1.53
C ILE A 223 2.80 14.54 -1.76
N THR A 224 2.14 15.65 -1.49
CA THR A 224 2.68 17.01 -1.68
C THR A 224 4.02 17.19 -0.92
N LYS A 225 4.16 16.57 0.26
CA LYS A 225 5.41 16.57 1.03
C LYS A 225 6.59 15.98 0.24
N ASN A 226 6.36 14.93 -0.55
CA ASN A 226 7.41 14.31 -1.36
C ASN A 226 7.92 15.30 -2.41
N GLN A 227 7.02 16.02 -3.07
CA GLN A 227 7.38 17.05 -4.05
C GLN A 227 8.11 18.22 -3.39
N GLN A 228 7.61 18.69 -2.25
CA GLN A 228 8.19 19.86 -1.56
C GLN A 228 9.59 19.59 -1.01
N LEU A 229 9.82 18.43 -0.39
CA LEU A 229 11.08 18.10 0.25
C LEU A 229 12.09 17.42 -0.68
N LEU A 230 11.62 16.55 -1.58
CA LEU A 230 12.47 15.73 -2.43
C LEU A 230 12.46 16.17 -3.89
N GLY A 231 11.59 17.09 -4.30
CA GLY A 231 11.34 17.37 -5.72
C GLY A 231 10.76 16.16 -6.46
N TRP A 232 10.29 15.14 -5.73
CA TRP A 232 9.85 13.88 -6.30
C TRP A 232 8.38 13.90 -6.71
N THR A 233 8.13 13.42 -7.92
CA THR A 233 6.80 13.08 -8.45
C THR A 233 6.85 11.68 -9.05
N PRO A 234 5.74 10.91 -9.02
CA PRO A 234 5.71 9.57 -9.62
C PRO A 234 6.11 9.60 -11.10
N PRO A 235 7.18 8.89 -11.51
CA PRO A 235 7.65 8.93 -12.90
C PRO A 235 6.77 8.12 -13.87
N VAL A 236 6.01 7.14 -13.37
CA VAL A 236 5.16 6.26 -14.20
C VAL A 236 3.70 6.59 -13.96
N SER A 237 2.93 6.80 -15.03
CA SER A 237 1.49 7.03 -14.93
C SER A 237 0.73 5.77 -14.50
N LEU A 238 -0.46 5.94 -13.90
CA LEU A 238 -1.33 4.82 -13.53
C LEU A 238 -1.63 3.93 -14.75
N ASP A 239 -1.93 4.52 -15.92
CA ASP A 239 -2.30 3.76 -17.12
C ASP A 239 -1.13 2.95 -17.66
N ASP A 240 0.08 3.50 -17.69
CA ASP A 240 1.29 2.77 -18.11
C ASP A 240 1.60 1.61 -17.15
N ALA A 241 1.54 1.85 -15.84
CA ALA A 241 1.79 0.82 -14.83
C ALA A 241 0.74 -0.31 -14.87
N LEU A 242 -0.53 0.02 -15.13
CA LEU A 242 -1.58 -0.97 -15.36
C LEU A 242 -1.33 -1.77 -16.64
N GLY A 243 -0.84 -1.12 -17.69
CA GLY A 243 -0.41 -1.76 -18.96
C GLY A 243 0.68 -2.80 -18.70
N LEU A 244 1.76 -2.43 -18.02
CA LEU A 244 2.85 -3.35 -17.65
C LEU A 244 2.37 -4.52 -16.80
N THR A 245 1.49 -4.24 -15.83
CA THR A 245 0.88 -5.25 -14.95
C THR A 245 0.06 -6.26 -15.74
N ALA A 246 -0.78 -5.77 -16.68
CA ALA A 246 -1.62 -6.60 -17.55
C ALA A 246 -0.76 -7.42 -18.53
N GLN A 247 0.27 -6.83 -19.12
CA GLN A 247 1.17 -7.53 -20.02
C GLN A 247 1.86 -8.72 -19.33
N TYR A 248 2.44 -8.51 -18.14
CA TYR A 248 3.04 -9.58 -17.35
C TYR A 248 2.04 -10.72 -17.07
N PHE A 249 0.80 -10.38 -16.71
CA PHE A 249 -0.26 -11.37 -16.48
C PHE A 249 -0.58 -12.17 -17.72
N LEU A 250 -0.63 -11.54 -18.90
CA LEU A 250 -0.91 -12.21 -20.17
C LEU A 250 0.24 -13.14 -20.59
N ASP A 251 1.48 -12.70 -20.41
CA ASP A 251 2.68 -13.48 -20.77
C ASP A 251 2.83 -14.72 -19.88
N ALA A 252 2.60 -14.59 -18.57
CA ALA A 252 2.59 -15.71 -17.64
C ALA A 252 1.48 -16.76 -17.89
N ARG A 253 0.54 -16.50 -18.81
CA ARG A 253 -0.50 -17.45 -19.22
C ARG A 253 -0.22 -18.10 -20.57
N ARG A 254 0.75 -17.58 -21.30
CA ARG A 254 1.19 -18.14 -22.60
C ARG A 254 2.32 -19.15 -22.43
N SER A 255 3.09 -19.01 -21.33
CA SER A 255 4.10 -19.97 -20.88
C SER A 255 3.48 -21.12 -20.10
#